data_1570cc0eee1a5d71cc5db740b9a65a39
#
_entry.id   1570cc0eee1a5d71cc5db740b9a65a39
#
_cell.length_a   1.000
_cell.length_b   1.000
_cell.length_c   1.000
_cell.angle_alpha   90.00
_cell.angle_beta   90.00
_cell.angle_gamma   90.00
#
_symmetry.space_group_name_H-M   'P 1'
#
loop_
_entity.id
_entity.type
_entity.pdbx_description
1 polymer ?
#
loop_
_entity_poly.entity_id
_entity_poly.type
_entity_poly.pdbx_seq_one_letter_code
_entity_poly.pdbx_strand_id
1 'polypeptide(L)'
;MKKSLTFCLLLLLLITCTACGQRQTVQRMAADRITQAESVAQLQEVSDLIVVFTPESQENVLSYFSDGNVSGGYTRTTGTVSQVLKGEPPEQLVITEECYLVDNVLWTQGGYLPMQEGESYLLFLTAYDRDS
;
A
#
# COMPACT_ATOMS: atom_id res chain seq x y z
N MET A 1 22.02 27.50 -40.09
CA MET A 1 21.42 26.17 -39.79
C MET A 1 22.08 25.45 -38.59
N LYS A 2 23.40 25.42 -38.47
CA LYS A 2 24.09 24.73 -37.33
C LYS A 2 23.77 25.35 -35.95
N LYS A 3 23.64 26.69 -35.85
CA LYS A 3 23.33 27.37 -34.58
C LYS A 3 21.91 27.14 -34.07
N SER A 4 20.93 26.95 -34.98
CA SER A 4 19.54 26.65 -34.62
C SER A 4 19.37 25.23 -34.07
N LEU A 5 20.12 24.27 -34.64
CA LEU A 5 20.06 22.87 -34.20
C LEU A 5 20.65 22.70 -32.79
N THR A 6 21.75 23.44 -32.48
CA THR A 6 22.38 23.42 -31.17
C THR A 6 21.48 24.04 -30.10
N PHE A 7 20.72 25.08 -30.43
CA PHE A 7 19.76 25.73 -29.52
C PHE A 7 18.57 24.83 -29.21
N CYS A 8 18.01 24.12 -30.21
CA CYS A 8 16.96 23.15 -29.99
C CYS A 8 17.42 21.96 -29.14
N LEU A 9 18.66 21.47 -29.33
CA LEU A 9 19.21 20.36 -28.54
C LEU A 9 19.41 20.78 -27.07
N LEU A 10 19.85 22.02 -26.82
CA LEU A 10 20.01 22.56 -25.46
C LEU A 10 18.65 22.74 -24.75
N LEU A 11 17.62 23.17 -25.50
CA LEU A 11 16.26 23.31 -24.98
C LEU A 11 15.65 21.95 -24.64
N LEU A 12 15.91 20.92 -25.41
CA LEU A 12 15.44 19.55 -25.16
C LEU A 12 16.09 18.95 -23.89
N LEU A 13 17.38 19.27 -23.65
CA LEU A 13 18.08 18.81 -22.44
C LEU A 13 17.55 19.46 -21.15
N LEU A 14 17.04 20.71 -21.23
CA LEU A 14 16.48 21.41 -20.09
C LEU A 14 15.11 20.88 -19.65
N ILE A 15 14.37 20.23 -20.55
CA ILE A 15 13.04 19.66 -20.26
C ILE A 15 13.14 18.33 -19.50
N THR A 16 14.27 17.63 -19.57
CA THR A 16 14.42 16.31 -18.91
C THR A 16 14.78 16.39 -17.43
N CYS A 17 15.05 17.58 -16.88
CA CYS A 17 15.45 17.71 -15.46
C CYS A 17 14.30 18.00 -14.48
N THR A 18 13.04 18.04 -14.92
CA THR A 18 11.89 18.33 -14.04
C THR A 18 11.13 17.08 -13.55
N ALA A 19 11.72 15.89 -13.63
CA ALA A 19 11.25 14.73 -12.88
C ALA A 19 11.69 14.84 -11.40
N CYS A 20 11.27 15.94 -10.73
CA CYS A 20 11.33 16.02 -9.29
C CYS A 20 10.24 15.10 -8.76
N GLY A 21 10.59 13.86 -8.45
CA GLY A 21 9.70 12.93 -7.77
C GLY A 21 9.22 13.62 -6.49
N GLN A 22 7.91 13.89 -6.40
CA GLN A 22 7.32 14.40 -5.18
C GLN A 22 7.63 13.40 -4.08
N ARG A 23 8.47 13.79 -3.12
CA ARG A 23 8.72 12.96 -1.93
C ARG A 23 7.42 12.92 -1.14
N GLN A 24 6.83 11.74 -1.10
CA GLN A 24 5.69 11.47 -0.24
C GLN A 24 6.11 11.63 1.22
N THR A 25 5.39 12.45 1.98
CA THR A 25 5.62 12.58 3.42
C THR A 25 4.93 11.41 4.10
N VAL A 26 5.64 10.72 5.01
CA VAL A 26 5.11 9.60 5.80
C VAL A 26 4.87 10.08 7.23
N GLN A 27 3.61 9.98 7.67
CA GLN A 27 3.18 10.23 9.04
C GLN A 27 2.90 8.90 9.72
N ARG A 28 3.54 8.64 10.87
CA ARG A 28 3.35 7.40 11.61
C ARG A 28 2.39 7.63 12.78
N MET A 29 1.40 6.78 12.88
CA MET A 29 0.47 6.72 14.01
C MET A 29 0.90 5.61 14.98
N ALA A 30 0.59 5.77 16.26
CA ALA A 30 0.73 4.68 17.22
C ALA A 30 -0.27 3.56 16.88
N ALA A 31 0.15 2.32 17.00
CA ALA A 31 -0.71 1.16 16.80
C ALA A 31 -0.59 0.22 18.00
N ASP A 32 -1.73 -0.24 18.48
CA ASP A 32 -1.80 -1.38 19.38
C ASP A 32 -1.74 -2.66 18.53
N ARG A 33 -0.80 -3.52 18.81
CA ARG A 33 -0.68 -4.81 18.13
C ARG A 33 -1.63 -5.81 18.76
N ILE A 34 -2.59 -6.29 17.98
CA ILE A 34 -3.52 -7.34 18.42
C ILE A 34 -2.80 -8.69 18.58
N THR A 35 -1.79 -8.93 17.75
CA THR A 35 -0.99 -10.18 17.79
C THR A 35 0.48 -9.84 17.68
N GLN A 36 1.27 -10.27 18.63
CA GLN A 36 2.73 -10.24 18.56
C GLN A 36 3.22 -11.64 18.29
N ALA A 37 3.57 -11.94 17.04
CA ALA A 37 4.24 -13.18 16.71
C ALA A 37 5.75 -12.99 16.83
N GLU A 38 6.39 -13.84 17.63
CA GLU A 38 7.83 -13.79 17.84
C GLU A 38 8.60 -14.65 16.81
N SER A 39 7.89 -15.44 16.02
CA SER A 39 8.47 -16.32 15.00
C SER A 39 7.51 -16.56 13.83
N VAL A 40 8.07 -16.98 12.69
CA VAL A 40 7.30 -17.41 11.51
C VAL A 40 6.38 -18.60 11.85
N ALA A 41 6.83 -19.50 12.74
CA ALA A 41 6.01 -20.62 13.17
C ALA A 41 4.74 -20.17 13.90
N GLN A 42 4.84 -19.16 14.77
CA GLN A 42 3.66 -18.57 15.41
C GLN A 42 2.75 -17.84 14.42
N LEU A 43 3.31 -17.12 13.45
CA LEU A 43 2.52 -16.52 12.38
C LEU A 43 1.74 -17.57 11.59
N GLN A 44 2.37 -18.71 11.28
CA GLN A 44 1.70 -19.82 10.60
C GLN A 44 0.56 -20.41 11.42
N GLU A 45 0.74 -20.51 12.75
CA GLU A 45 -0.28 -21.07 13.65
C GLU A 45 -1.51 -20.16 13.73
N VAL A 46 -1.32 -18.86 13.92
CA VAL A 46 -2.41 -17.88 14.16
C VAL A 46 -3.07 -17.38 12.88
N SER A 47 -2.49 -17.60 11.72
CA SER A 47 -3.05 -17.15 10.44
C SER A 47 -4.10 -18.11 9.91
N ASP A 48 -5.22 -17.61 9.43
CA ASP A 48 -6.27 -18.38 8.77
C ASP A 48 -5.93 -18.69 7.31
N LEU A 49 -5.20 -17.78 6.68
CA LEU A 49 -4.83 -17.85 5.28
C LEU A 49 -3.37 -17.43 5.09
N ILE A 50 -2.61 -18.23 4.34
CA ILE A 50 -1.23 -17.90 3.94
C ILE A 50 -1.12 -18.06 2.43
N VAL A 51 -0.80 -16.96 1.75
CA VAL A 51 -0.78 -16.90 0.29
C VAL A 51 0.41 -16.11 -0.24
N VAL A 52 0.81 -16.40 -1.48
CA VAL A 52 1.62 -15.50 -2.29
C VAL A 52 0.69 -14.64 -3.12
N PHE A 53 0.75 -13.33 -2.91
CA PHE A 53 -0.18 -12.35 -3.44
C PHE A 53 0.56 -11.24 -4.20
N THR A 54 0.00 -10.81 -5.31
CA THR A 54 0.51 -9.68 -6.10
C THR A 54 -0.57 -8.62 -6.20
N PRO A 55 -0.39 -7.44 -5.60
CA PRO A 55 -1.33 -6.32 -5.73
C PRO A 55 -1.46 -5.84 -7.17
N GLU A 56 -2.69 -5.55 -7.59
CA GLU A 56 -3.00 -5.03 -8.93
C GLU A 56 -3.72 -3.69 -8.87
N SER A 57 -4.44 -3.43 -7.77
CA SER A 57 -5.19 -2.19 -7.58
C SER A 57 -5.30 -1.85 -6.10
N GLN A 58 -5.14 -0.57 -5.80
CA GLN A 58 -5.23 -0.02 -4.46
C GLN A 58 -6.23 1.13 -4.42
N GLU A 59 -7.18 1.08 -3.49
CA GLU A 59 -8.20 2.09 -3.27
C GLU A 59 -8.06 2.69 -1.86
N ASN A 60 -7.93 3.99 -1.80
CA ASN A 60 -7.85 4.74 -0.56
C ASN A 60 -9.26 5.01 -0.02
N VAL A 61 -9.59 4.48 1.13
CA VAL A 61 -10.92 4.63 1.79
C VAL A 61 -10.75 5.53 3.00
N LEU A 62 -11.41 6.69 2.97
CA LEU A 62 -11.33 7.69 4.03
C LEU A 62 -12.63 7.77 4.83
N SER A 63 -12.48 8.00 6.13
CA SER A 63 -13.56 8.32 7.05
C SER A 63 -13.47 9.80 7.43
N TYR A 64 -14.61 10.42 7.74
CA TYR A 64 -14.68 11.84 8.01
C TYR A 64 -15.43 12.13 9.30
N PHE A 65 -15.00 13.17 10.00
CA PHE A 65 -15.78 13.79 11.06
C PHE A 65 -16.98 14.58 10.51
N SER A 66 -17.90 14.97 11.36
CA SER A 66 -19.08 15.79 10.98
C SER A 66 -18.72 17.17 10.44
N ASP A 67 -17.53 17.68 10.72
CA ASP A 67 -17.01 18.96 10.23
C ASP A 67 -16.32 18.83 8.85
N GLY A 68 -16.29 17.63 8.28
CA GLY A 68 -15.67 17.31 6.98
C GLY A 68 -14.16 17.03 7.01
N ASN A 69 -13.53 17.09 8.19
CA ASN A 69 -12.12 16.70 8.32
C ASN A 69 -11.95 15.18 8.30
N VAL A 70 -10.84 14.70 7.77
CA VAL A 70 -10.53 13.27 7.77
C VAL A 70 -10.33 12.78 9.19
N SER A 71 -11.10 11.77 9.60
CA SER A 71 -11.00 11.12 10.92
C SER A 71 -10.10 9.88 10.90
N GLY A 72 -9.84 9.30 9.72
CA GLY A 72 -9.04 8.12 9.52
C GLY A 72 -9.23 7.52 8.16
N GLY A 73 -8.67 6.32 7.95
CA GLY A 73 -8.83 5.62 6.68
C GLY A 73 -8.03 4.33 6.63
N TYR A 74 -8.10 3.68 5.49
CA TYR A 74 -7.35 2.48 5.16
C TYR A 74 -7.24 2.34 3.65
N THR A 75 -6.37 1.47 3.19
CA THR A 75 -6.26 1.11 1.77
C THR A 75 -6.85 -0.27 1.55
N ARG A 76 -7.70 -0.38 0.53
CA ARG A 76 -8.20 -1.67 0.03
C ARG A 76 -7.36 -2.08 -1.16
N THR A 77 -6.73 -3.24 -1.04
CA THR A 77 -5.85 -3.77 -2.09
C THR A 77 -6.43 -5.05 -2.64
N THR A 78 -6.62 -5.09 -3.94
CA THR A 78 -7.02 -6.29 -4.69
C THR A 78 -5.87 -6.74 -5.58
N GLY A 79 -5.84 -8.01 -5.91
CA GLY A 79 -4.75 -8.57 -6.72
C GLY A 79 -4.92 -10.07 -6.93
N THR A 80 -3.86 -10.70 -7.41
CA THR A 80 -3.84 -12.11 -7.79
C THR A 80 -3.13 -12.96 -6.75
N VAL A 81 -3.75 -14.07 -6.35
CA VAL A 81 -3.13 -15.13 -5.56
C VAL A 81 -2.44 -16.12 -6.51
N SER A 82 -1.12 -16.21 -6.44
CA SER A 82 -0.34 -17.14 -7.27
C SER A 82 -0.09 -18.50 -6.59
N GLN A 83 -0.13 -18.52 -5.25
CA GLN A 83 0.07 -19.73 -4.47
C GLN A 83 -0.68 -19.65 -3.15
N VAL A 84 -1.30 -20.77 -2.73
CA VAL A 84 -1.94 -20.94 -1.42
C VAL A 84 -1.12 -21.92 -0.61
N LEU A 85 -0.64 -21.51 0.57
CA LEU A 85 0.12 -22.35 1.48
C LEU A 85 -0.72 -22.84 2.66
N LYS A 86 -1.73 -22.05 3.06
CA LYS A 86 -2.67 -22.41 4.13
C LYS A 86 -4.04 -21.79 3.86
N GLY A 87 -5.11 -22.50 4.18
CA GLY A 87 -6.50 -22.00 4.09
C GLY A 87 -7.06 -22.03 2.68
N GLU A 88 -8.24 -21.46 2.51
CA GLU A 88 -8.95 -21.35 1.23
C GLU A 88 -9.26 -19.87 1.00
N PRO A 89 -8.59 -19.21 0.01
CA PRO A 89 -8.90 -17.82 -0.30
C PRO A 89 -10.29 -17.71 -0.94
N PRO A 90 -11.01 -16.60 -0.71
CA PRO A 90 -12.23 -16.30 -1.45
C PRO A 90 -11.91 -16.09 -2.94
N GLU A 91 -12.92 -16.14 -3.80
CA GLU A 91 -12.79 -15.91 -5.24
C GLU A 91 -12.09 -14.57 -5.54
N GLN A 92 -12.43 -13.55 -4.75
CA GLN A 92 -11.76 -12.26 -4.77
C GLN A 92 -11.20 -11.95 -3.38
N LEU A 93 -9.88 -12.02 -3.25
CA LEU A 93 -9.20 -11.64 -2.02
C LEU A 93 -9.00 -10.13 -1.97
N VAL A 94 -9.55 -9.51 -0.94
CA VAL A 94 -9.37 -8.07 -0.66
C VAL A 94 -8.55 -7.94 0.62
N ILE A 95 -7.42 -7.26 0.52
CA ILE A 95 -6.54 -6.98 1.66
C ILE A 95 -6.82 -5.58 2.17
N THR A 96 -7.02 -5.45 3.48
CA THR A 96 -7.06 -4.15 4.13
C THR A 96 -5.68 -3.82 4.66
N GLU A 97 -5.10 -2.74 4.14
CA GLU A 97 -3.82 -2.22 4.60
C GLU A 97 -4.05 -1.04 5.56
N GLU A 98 -3.34 -1.05 6.69
CA GLU A 98 -3.47 -0.02 7.72
C GLU A 98 -2.67 1.25 7.39
N CYS A 99 -2.97 1.79 6.23
CA CYS A 99 -2.42 3.04 5.74
C CYS A 99 -3.44 3.73 4.83
N TYR A 100 -3.34 5.03 4.73
CA TYR A 100 -4.16 5.84 3.82
C TYR A 100 -3.44 7.13 3.43
N LEU A 101 -3.83 7.70 2.29
CA LEU A 101 -3.23 8.88 1.71
C LEU A 101 -4.19 10.08 1.83
N VAL A 102 -3.71 11.20 2.38
CA VAL A 102 -4.42 12.49 2.41
C VAL A 102 -3.44 13.59 2.04
N ASP A 103 -3.80 14.41 1.06
CA ASP A 103 -3.00 15.56 0.62
C ASP A 103 -1.52 15.23 0.39
N ASN A 104 -1.25 14.07 -0.27
CA ASN A 104 0.09 13.55 -0.54
C ASN A 104 0.91 13.19 0.74
N VAL A 105 0.23 13.05 1.88
CA VAL A 105 0.81 12.53 3.12
C VAL A 105 0.30 11.11 3.34
N LEU A 106 1.23 10.16 3.42
CA LEU A 106 0.92 8.77 3.75
C LEU A 106 0.83 8.60 5.27
N TRP A 107 -0.34 8.26 5.77
CA TRP A 107 -0.59 7.92 7.16
C TRP A 107 -0.48 6.40 7.34
N THR A 108 0.38 5.95 8.24
CA THR A 108 0.60 4.52 8.50
C THR A 108 0.53 4.20 9.98
N GLN A 109 0.03 3.00 10.30
CA GLN A 109 0.04 2.50 11.66
C GLN A 109 1.31 1.67 11.93
N GLY A 110 1.93 1.90 13.08
CA GLY A 110 3.07 1.11 13.54
C GLY A 110 4.29 1.05 12.61
N GLY A 111 4.36 1.96 11.63
CA GLY A 111 5.42 1.97 10.61
C GLY A 111 5.18 0.97 9.48
N TYR A 112 3.93 0.53 9.29
CA TYR A 112 3.54 -0.28 8.13
C TYR A 112 3.93 0.43 6.83
N LEU A 113 4.44 -0.34 5.86
CA LEU A 113 4.71 0.13 4.51
C LEU A 113 3.70 -0.51 3.56
N PRO A 114 2.97 0.27 2.75
CA PRO A 114 2.00 -0.27 1.81
C PRO A 114 2.67 -1.17 0.79
N MET A 115 1.94 -2.19 0.38
CA MET A 115 2.36 -3.04 -0.73
C MET A 115 2.45 -2.20 -2.02
N GLN A 116 3.31 -2.63 -2.94
CA GLN A 116 3.46 -1.99 -4.25
C GLN A 116 2.80 -2.87 -5.32
N GLU A 117 2.06 -2.24 -6.23
CA GLU A 117 1.45 -2.93 -7.36
C GLU A 117 2.50 -3.65 -8.19
N GLY A 118 2.21 -4.89 -8.58
CA GLY A 118 3.11 -5.73 -9.37
C GLY A 118 4.20 -6.48 -8.60
N GLU A 119 4.43 -6.16 -7.33
CA GLU A 119 5.37 -6.89 -6.47
C GLU A 119 4.68 -8.08 -5.79
N SER A 120 5.41 -9.17 -5.57
CA SER A 120 4.85 -10.37 -4.92
C SER A 120 5.19 -10.41 -3.44
N TYR A 121 4.19 -10.71 -2.62
CA TYR A 121 4.27 -10.75 -1.15
C TYR A 121 3.80 -12.09 -0.61
N LEU A 122 4.52 -12.62 0.39
CA LEU A 122 4.02 -13.70 1.22
C LEU A 122 3.20 -13.09 2.36
N LEU A 123 1.89 -13.31 2.33
CA LEU A 123 0.97 -12.74 3.31
C LEU A 123 0.50 -13.79 4.31
N PHE A 124 0.50 -13.40 5.59
CA PHE A 124 -0.07 -14.11 6.72
C PHE A 124 -1.31 -13.35 7.16
N LEU A 125 -2.48 -13.90 6.88
CA LEU A 125 -3.75 -13.19 7.01
C LEU A 125 -4.65 -13.86 8.06
N THR A 126 -5.35 -13.00 8.79
CA THR A 126 -6.45 -13.40 9.67
C THR A 126 -7.74 -12.82 9.11
N ALA A 127 -8.81 -13.58 9.16
CA ALA A 127 -10.12 -13.09 8.73
C ALA A 127 -10.52 -11.90 9.62
N TYR A 128 -10.92 -10.83 8.98
CA TYR A 128 -11.41 -9.62 9.66
C TYR A 128 -12.80 -9.30 9.17
N ASP A 129 -13.76 -9.36 10.09
CA ASP A 129 -15.12 -8.91 9.85
C ASP A 129 -15.24 -7.46 10.37
N ARG A 130 -15.45 -6.54 9.45
CA ARG A 130 -15.56 -5.12 9.77
C ARG A 130 -16.99 -4.69 10.10
N ASP A 131 -17.96 -5.57 9.86
CA ASP A 131 -19.40 -5.30 10.03
C ASP A 131 -19.93 -5.83 11.37
N SER A 132 -19.08 -6.27 12.29
CA SER A 132 -19.43 -6.72 13.65
C SER A 132 -19.19 -5.66 14.70
#